data_0fd2b53f104254ca087f1419efee81f0
#
_entry.id   0fd2b53f104254ca087f1419efee81f0
#
_cell.length_a   1.000
_cell.length_b   1.000
_cell.length_c   1.000
_cell.angle_alpha   90.00
_cell.angle_beta   90.00
_cell.angle_gamma   90.00
#
_symmetry.space_group_name_H-M   'P 1'
#
loop_
_entity.id
_entity.type
_entity.pdbx_description
1 polymer ?
#
loop_
_entity_poly.entity_id
_entity_poly.type
_entity_poly.pdbx_seq_one_letter_code
_entity_poly.pdbx_strand_id
1 'polypeptide(L)'
;MVDLLIPGPEGTIEAKYSHNNRDDWPIVILLHPDPTKGGTMHTKIVFKMYKIFIKAGFSTIRFNFRGVGKSEGFFDDGEGELSDAACVLDWLQQYNTNSKICWVAGFSFGGWIAMQLLMRRPEINGFVLSLIHISEPTR
;
A
#
# COMPACT_ATOMS: atom_id res chain seq x y z
N MET A 1 -2.66 2.10 -15.70
CA MET A 1 -3.02 1.37 -14.46
C MET A 1 -3.19 -0.10 -14.79
N VAL A 2 -2.60 -0.94 -13.98
CA VAL A 2 -2.57 -2.39 -14.22
C VAL A 2 -3.08 -3.11 -12.98
N ASP A 3 -3.91 -4.12 -13.19
CA ASP A 3 -4.35 -5.01 -12.12
C ASP A 3 -3.34 -6.12 -11.96
N LEU A 4 -2.92 -6.38 -10.71
CA LEU A 4 -1.90 -7.36 -10.42
C LEU A 4 -2.37 -8.35 -9.37
N LEU A 5 -1.84 -9.57 -9.44
CA LEU A 5 -1.94 -10.56 -8.38
C LEU A 5 -0.51 -10.91 -8.00
N ILE A 6 -0.05 -10.36 -6.88
CA ILE A 6 1.34 -10.53 -6.44
C ILE A 6 1.42 -11.73 -5.52
N PRO A 7 2.37 -12.66 -5.72
CA PRO A 7 2.55 -13.77 -4.79
C PRO A 7 2.95 -13.25 -3.41
N GLY A 8 2.13 -13.52 -2.42
CA GLY A 8 2.35 -13.05 -1.06
C GLY A 8 2.58 -14.19 -0.09
N PRO A 9 2.75 -13.87 1.20
CA PRO A 9 3.03 -14.88 2.21
C PRO A 9 1.90 -15.90 2.41
N GLU A 10 0.65 -15.49 2.21
CA GLU A 10 -0.52 -16.36 2.42
C GLU A 10 -1.27 -16.64 1.13
N GLY A 11 -0.65 -16.41 -0.01
CA GLY A 11 -1.29 -16.57 -1.29
C GLY A 11 -1.22 -15.28 -2.07
N THR A 12 -2.07 -15.12 -3.07
CA THR A 12 -2.00 -13.92 -3.92
C THR A 12 -2.51 -12.68 -3.22
N ILE A 13 -1.91 -11.56 -3.54
CA ILE A 13 -2.31 -10.23 -3.07
C ILE A 13 -2.80 -9.42 -4.26
N GLU A 14 -4.02 -8.92 -4.15
CA GLU A 14 -4.62 -8.09 -5.20
C GLU A 14 -4.08 -6.67 -5.11
N ALA A 15 -3.61 -6.13 -6.23
CA ALA A 15 -3.04 -4.79 -6.26
C ALA A 15 -3.40 -4.08 -7.56
N LYS A 16 -3.32 -2.75 -7.51
CA LYS A 16 -3.42 -1.90 -8.70
C LYS A 16 -2.18 -1.01 -8.75
N TYR A 17 -1.56 -0.98 -9.90
CA TYR A 17 -0.27 -0.31 -10.07
C TYR A 17 -0.31 0.66 -11.24
N SER A 18 0.24 1.84 -11.05
CA SER A 18 0.42 2.82 -12.10
C SER A 18 1.90 3.16 -12.22
N HIS A 19 2.48 2.85 -13.37
CA HIS A 19 3.90 3.03 -13.61
C HIS A 19 4.17 4.36 -14.29
N ASN A 20 5.17 5.10 -13.78
CA ASN A 20 5.66 6.29 -14.48
C ASN A 20 6.63 5.81 -15.56
N ASN A 21 6.64 6.49 -16.70
CA ASN A 21 7.52 6.11 -17.81
C ASN A 21 9.00 6.29 -17.52
N ARG A 22 9.35 7.00 -16.46
CA ARG A 22 10.74 7.24 -16.09
C ARG A 22 11.12 6.32 -14.94
N ASP A 23 12.16 5.52 -15.18
CA ASP A 23 12.62 4.53 -14.20
C ASP A 23 13.15 5.13 -12.92
N ASP A 24 13.63 6.38 -12.98
CA ASP A 24 14.27 7.04 -11.85
C ASP A 24 13.31 7.87 -11.02
N TRP A 25 12.02 7.86 -11.32
CA TRP A 25 11.04 8.64 -10.56
C TRP A 25 10.65 7.93 -9.27
N PRO A 26 10.13 8.70 -8.29
CA PRO A 26 9.79 8.14 -6.99
C PRO A 26 8.73 7.04 -7.06
N ILE A 27 8.76 6.19 -6.07
CA ILE A 27 7.77 5.12 -5.90
C ILE A 27 7.05 5.32 -4.56
N VAL A 28 5.78 4.90 -4.50
CA VAL A 28 5.01 4.95 -3.27
C VAL A 28 4.07 3.77 -3.17
N ILE A 29 3.96 3.23 -1.95
CA ILE A 29 3.03 2.16 -1.61
C ILE A 29 1.97 2.72 -0.66
N LEU A 30 0.70 2.42 -0.93
CA LEU A 30 -0.42 2.90 -0.12
C LEU A 30 -1.07 1.74 0.63
N LEU A 31 -1.31 1.95 1.93
CA LEU A 31 -1.87 0.95 2.84
C LEU A 31 -3.23 1.42 3.34
N HIS A 32 -4.25 0.61 3.15
CA HIS A 32 -5.64 1.00 3.41
C HIS A 32 -6.06 0.86 4.87
N PRO A 33 -7.20 1.47 5.25
CA PRO A 33 -7.72 1.37 6.63
C PRO A 33 -8.11 -0.05 7.03
N ASP A 34 -8.58 -0.16 8.25
CA ASP A 34 -8.88 -1.42 8.94
C ASP A 34 -9.75 -2.36 8.09
N PRO A 35 -9.22 -3.53 7.73
CA PRO A 35 -9.99 -4.51 6.95
C PRO A 35 -11.25 -4.99 7.66
N THR A 36 -11.23 -5.05 8.98
CA THR A 36 -12.38 -5.54 9.75
C THR A 36 -13.50 -4.52 9.83
N LYS A 37 -13.24 -3.30 9.39
CA LYS A 37 -14.21 -2.21 9.37
C LYS A 37 -14.50 -1.73 7.96
N GLY A 38 -14.32 -2.61 7.00
CA GLY A 38 -14.64 -2.29 5.61
C GLY A 38 -13.55 -1.61 4.82
N GLY A 39 -12.35 -1.48 5.38
CA GLY A 39 -11.24 -0.88 4.65
C GLY A 39 -10.77 -1.75 3.50
N THR A 40 -10.52 -1.13 2.37
CA THR A 40 -9.98 -1.79 1.18
C THR A 40 -9.13 -0.79 0.42
N MET A 41 -8.42 -1.27 -0.60
CA MET A 41 -7.67 -0.37 -1.48
C MET A 41 -8.58 0.60 -2.24
N HIS A 42 -9.89 0.37 -2.20
CA HIS A 42 -10.86 1.26 -2.86
C HIS A 42 -11.47 2.28 -1.91
N THR A 43 -11.10 2.26 -0.63
CA THR A 43 -11.54 3.26 0.33
C THR A 43 -11.22 4.65 -0.22
N LYS A 44 -12.16 5.59 -0.03
CA LYS A 44 -12.10 6.89 -0.68
C LYS A 44 -10.77 7.62 -0.50
N ILE A 45 -10.24 7.64 0.71
CA ILE A 45 -8.97 8.34 0.96
C ILE A 45 -7.80 7.67 0.22
N VAL A 46 -7.80 6.34 0.14
CA VAL A 46 -6.75 5.60 -0.57
C VAL A 46 -6.82 5.92 -2.06
N PHE A 47 -8.02 5.90 -2.63
CA PHE A 47 -8.20 6.18 -4.05
C PHE A 47 -7.78 7.61 -4.39
N LYS A 48 -8.16 8.58 -3.55
CA LYS A 48 -7.77 9.97 -3.76
C LYS A 48 -6.26 10.15 -3.71
N MET A 49 -5.61 9.55 -2.71
CA MET A 49 -4.16 9.66 -2.58
C MET A 49 -3.45 8.96 -3.72
N TYR A 50 -3.98 7.84 -4.16
CA TYR A 50 -3.46 7.13 -5.32
C TYR A 50 -3.40 8.07 -6.54
N LYS A 51 -4.48 8.77 -6.82
CA LYS A 51 -4.54 9.70 -7.95
C LYS A 51 -3.58 10.88 -7.76
N ILE A 52 -3.47 11.39 -6.54
CA ILE A 52 -2.58 12.51 -6.24
C ILE A 52 -1.12 12.12 -6.48
N PHE A 53 -0.71 10.95 -6.01
CA PHE A 53 0.67 10.49 -6.21
C PHE A 53 0.97 10.24 -7.69
N ILE A 54 0.02 9.66 -8.42
CA ILE A 54 0.19 9.45 -9.86
C ILE A 54 0.41 10.80 -10.55
N LYS A 55 -0.40 11.79 -10.22
CA LYS A 55 -0.30 13.10 -10.81
C LYS A 55 1.00 13.79 -10.46
N ALA A 56 1.54 13.49 -9.29
CA ALA A 56 2.83 14.03 -8.86
C ALA A 56 4.02 13.32 -9.50
N GLY A 57 3.79 12.28 -10.27
CA GLY A 57 4.85 11.59 -11.00
C GLY A 57 5.33 10.30 -10.35
N PHE A 58 4.75 9.89 -9.23
CA PHE A 58 5.15 8.65 -8.57
C PHE A 58 4.66 7.42 -9.32
N SER A 59 5.50 6.40 -9.38
CA SER A 59 5.00 5.06 -9.68
C SER A 59 4.31 4.56 -8.41
N THR A 60 3.02 4.29 -8.50
CA THR A 60 2.16 4.19 -7.32
C THR A 60 1.45 2.85 -7.28
N ILE A 61 1.49 2.18 -6.13
CA ILE A 61 0.78 0.93 -5.94
C ILE A 61 -0.13 1.03 -4.72
N ARG A 62 -1.34 0.49 -4.88
CA ARG A 62 -2.25 0.23 -3.76
C ARG A 62 -2.64 -1.23 -3.82
N PHE A 63 -2.97 -1.80 -2.68
CA PHE A 63 -3.26 -3.23 -2.63
C PHE A 63 -4.24 -3.54 -1.49
N ASN A 64 -4.83 -4.71 -1.54
CA ASN A 64 -5.69 -5.22 -0.48
C ASN A 64 -4.88 -6.12 0.44
N PHE A 65 -4.97 -5.85 1.75
CA PHE A 65 -4.42 -6.77 2.75
C PHE A 65 -5.09 -8.12 2.64
N ARG A 66 -4.45 -9.14 3.21
CA ARG A 66 -4.97 -10.53 3.20
C ARG A 66 -6.42 -10.58 3.64
N GLY A 67 -7.20 -11.41 2.97
CA GLY A 67 -8.61 -11.58 3.30
C GLY A 67 -9.53 -10.50 2.74
N VAL A 68 -8.99 -9.49 2.04
CA VAL A 68 -9.78 -8.41 1.46
C VAL A 68 -9.82 -8.59 -0.05
N GLY A 69 -10.99 -8.44 -0.65
CA GLY A 69 -11.15 -8.58 -2.09
C GLY A 69 -10.61 -9.90 -2.58
N LYS A 70 -9.73 -9.86 -3.56
CA LYS A 70 -9.12 -11.07 -4.11
C LYS A 70 -7.85 -11.49 -3.39
N SER A 71 -7.43 -10.77 -2.35
CA SER A 71 -6.25 -11.15 -1.58
C SER A 71 -6.58 -12.33 -0.69
N GLU A 72 -5.77 -13.37 -0.79
CA GLU A 72 -5.99 -14.61 -0.07
C GLU A 72 -5.49 -14.52 1.37
N GLY A 73 -6.01 -15.40 2.22
CA GLY A 73 -5.65 -15.43 3.63
C GLY A 73 -6.73 -14.86 4.52
N PHE A 74 -6.37 -14.64 5.79
CA PHE A 74 -7.29 -14.12 6.79
C PHE A 74 -6.63 -13.02 7.58
N PHE A 75 -7.44 -12.11 8.11
CA PHE A 75 -6.95 -11.02 8.95
C PHE A 75 -6.09 -11.59 10.09
N ASP A 76 -4.90 -11.02 10.30
CA ASP A 76 -3.91 -11.55 11.23
C ASP A 76 -3.42 -10.48 12.22
N ASP A 77 -4.31 -9.61 12.64
CA ASP A 77 -4.09 -8.62 13.70
C ASP A 77 -2.83 -7.75 13.50
N GLY A 78 -2.46 -7.53 12.27
CA GLY A 78 -1.37 -6.63 11.90
C GLY A 78 -0.06 -7.33 11.56
N GLU A 79 0.23 -8.48 12.15
CA GLU A 79 1.47 -9.19 11.88
C GLU A 79 1.56 -9.66 10.43
N GLY A 80 0.52 -10.37 10.00
CA GLY A 80 0.45 -10.86 8.63
C GLY A 80 0.33 -9.72 7.64
N GLU A 81 -0.41 -8.69 8.02
CA GLU A 81 -0.58 -7.52 7.16
C GLU A 81 0.73 -6.78 6.93
N LEU A 82 1.58 -6.73 7.96
CA LEU A 82 2.92 -6.17 7.81
C LEU A 82 3.74 -6.98 6.80
N SER A 83 3.65 -8.30 6.87
CA SER A 83 4.33 -9.17 5.91
C SER A 83 3.80 -8.96 4.48
N ASP A 84 2.49 -8.77 4.34
CA ASP A 84 1.89 -8.45 3.04
C ASP A 84 2.48 -7.16 2.48
N ALA A 85 2.53 -6.12 3.31
CA ALA A 85 3.05 -4.82 2.88
C ALA A 85 4.52 -4.91 2.47
N ALA A 86 5.32 -5.65 3.24
CA ALA A 86 6.73 -5.85 2.91
C ALA A 86 6.88 -6.56 1.57
N CYS A 87 6.02 -7.54 1.31
CA CYS A 87 6.03 -8.29 0.05
C CYS A 87 5.69 -7.38 -1.13
N VAL A 88 4.66 -6.56 -0.98
CA VAL A 88 4.27 -5.62 -2.05
C VAL A 88 5.35 -4.57 -2.27
N LEU A 89 5.97 -4.09 -1.19
CA LEU A 89 7.08 -3.14 -1.32
C LEU A 89 8.25 -3.77 -2.07
N ASP A 90 8.59 -5.03 -1.77
CA ASP A 90 9.65 -5.74 -2.48
C ASP A 90 9.34 -5.79 -3.98
N TRP A 91 8.09 -6.11 -4.33
CA TRP A 91 7.69 -6.15 -5.74
C TRP A 91 7.89 -4.78 -6.39
N LEU A 92 7.43 -3.73 -5.71
CA LEU A 92 7.52 -2.36 -6.22
C LEU A 92 8.97 -1.94 -6.45
N GLN A 93 9.84 -2.27 -5.51
CA GLN A 93 11.26 -1.93 -5.61
C GLN A 93 11.96 -2.72 -6.71
N GLN A 94 11.62 -4.00 -6.86
CA GLN A 94 12.21 -4.82 -7.91
C GLN A 94 11.80 -4.36 -9.29
N TYR A 95 10.60 -3.85 -9.41
CA TYR A 95 10.10 -3.34 -10.70
C TYR A 95 10.66 -1.93 -11.00
N ASN A 96 11.21 -1.24 -10.01
CA ASN A 96 11.70 0.13 -10.13
C ASN A 96 13.10 0.25 -9.54
N THR A 97 14.04 -0.53 -10.06
CA THR A 97 15.38 -0.66 -9.48
C THR A 97 16.20 0.63 -9.51
N ASN A 98 15.86 1.57 -10.38
CA ASN A 98 16.58 2.84 -10.48
C ASN A 98 15.99 3.95 -9.63
N SER A 99 14.86 3.70 -8.98
CA SER A 99 14.22 4.70 -8.14
C SER A 99 14.99 4.84 -6.83
N LYS A 100 15.27 6.09 -6.44
CA LYS A 100 16.00 6.40 -5.20
C LYS A 100 15.11 7.02 -4.15
N ILE A 101 13.87 7.30 -4.48
CA ILE A 101 12.91 7.90 -3.55
C ILE A 101 11.77 6.91 -3.37
N CYS A 102 11.62 6.44 -2.14
CA CYS A 102 10.62 5.44 -1.80
C CYS A 102 9.78 5.96 -0.64
N TRP A 103 8.49 6.09 -0.86
CA TRP A 103 7.54 6.61 0.13
C TRP A 103 6.52 5.56 0.50
N VAL A 104 5.97 5.70 1.69
CA VAL A 104 4.82 4.92 2.14
C VAL A 104 3.72 5.86 2.60
N ALA A 105 2.49 5.55 2.25
CA ALA A 105 1.33 6.30 2.71
C ALA A 105 0.36 5.31 3.35
N GLY A 106 -0.01 5.54 4.60
CA GLY A 106 -0.87 4.63 5.35
C GLY A 106 -1.96 5.38 6.09
N PHE A 107 -3.14 4.76 6.17
CA PHE A 107 -4.34 5.41 6.69
C PHE A 107 -4.98 4.55 7.75
N SER A 108 -5.13 5.10 8.96
CA SER A 108 -5.72 4.42 10.11
C SER A 108 -4.92 3.13 10.40
N PHE A 109 -5.54 1.96 10.33
CA PHE A 109 -4.85 0.68 10.47
C PHE A 109 -3.63 0.59 9.54
N GLY A 110 -3.81 1.00 8.28
CA GLY A 110 -2.71 1.04 7.32
C GLY A 110 -1.57 1.96 7.77
N GLY A 111 -1.91 3.02 8.48
CA GLY A 111 -0.91 3.91 9.08
C GLY A 111 -0.07 3.21 10.14
N TRP A 112 -0.71 2.37 10.96
CA TRP A 112 0.00 1.55 11.96
C TRP A 112 0.98 0.59 11.29
N ILE A 113 0.52 -0.08 10.22
CA ILE A 113 1.38 -0.98 9.46
C ILE A 113 2.52 -0.22 8.81
N ALA A 114 2.22 0.95 8.25
CA ALA A 114 3.23 1.79 7.60
C ALA A 114 4.32 2.22 8.57
N MET A 115 3.95 2.57 9.80
CA MET A 115 4.95 2.91 10.83
C MET A 115 5.89 1.76 11.12
N GLN A 116 5.35 0.56 11.25
CA GLN A 116 6.17 -0.62 11.49
C GLN A 116 7.07 -0.93 10.30
N LEU A 117 6.54 -0.74 9.10
CA LEU A 117 7.34 -0.93 7.89
C LEU A 117 8.49 0.07 7.83
N LEU A 118 8.22 1.35 8.14
CA LEU A 118 9.25 2.38 8.21
C LEU A 118 10.40 2.01 9.13
N MET A 119 10.08 1.44 10.28
CA MET A 119 11.10 1.08 11.25
C MET A 119 11.98 -0.08 10.79
N ARG A 120 11.51 -0.87 9.85
CA ARG A 120 12.22 -2.06 9.36
C ARG A 120 12.86 -1.87 7.99
N ARG A 121 12.49 -0.82 7.27
CA ARG A 121 12.92 -0.60 5.89
C ARG A 121 13.52 0.80 5.76
N PRO A 122 14.82 0.94 6.06
CA PRO A 122 15.47 2.25 6.09
C PRO A 122 15.54 2.95 4.74
N GLU A 123 15.33 2.22 3.65
CA GLU A 123 15.30 2.84 2.32
C GLU A 123 14.06 3.71 2.11
N ILE A 124 13.03 3.56 2.93
CA ILE A 124 11.86 4.43 2.85
C ILE A 124 12.25 5.79 3.40
N ASN A 125 12.19 6.82 2.55
CA ASN A 125 12.68 8.15 2.90
C ASN A 125 11.60 9.22 2.86
N GLY A 126 10.33 8.84 2.78
CA GLY A 126 9.22 9.76 2.88
C GLY A 126 7.95 9.02 3.28
N PHE A 127 7.04 9.71 3.93
CA PHE A 127 5.82 9.06 4.37
C PHE A 127 4.67 10.05 4.56
N VAL A 128 3.47 9.50 4.43
CA VAL A 128 2.22 10.17 4.79
C VAL A 128 1.48 9.22 5.70
N LEU A 129 1.27 9.60 6.94
CA LEU A 129 0.59 8.75 7.91
C LEU A 129 -0.61 9.47 8.48
N SER A 130 -1.78 8.84 8.42
CA SER A 130 -2.96 9.31 9.10
C SER A 130 -3.38 8.22 10.08
N LEU A 131 -3.27 8.52 11.36
CA LEU A 131 -3.64 7.57 12.42
C LEU A 131 -5.01 7.85 12.99
N ILE A 132 -5.69 8.86 12.45
CA ILE A 132 -7.04 9.18 12.86
C ILE A 132 -7.98 8.15 12.27
N HIS A 133 -8.90 7.65 13.08
CA HIS A 133 -9.90 6.72 12.58
C HIS A 133 -10.79 7.45 11.58
N ILE A 134 -10.81 6.95 10.36
CA ILE A 134 -11.61 7.53 9.30
C ILE A 134 -12.84 6.67 9.13
N SER A 135 -13.99 7.18 9.54
CA SER A 135 -15.23 6.46 9.33
C SER A 135 -15.95 7.03 8.13
N GLU A 136 -16.62 6.16 7.40
CA GLU A 136 -17.49 6.60 6.35
C GLU A 136 -18.69 7.30 6.97
N PRO A 137 -19.12 8.40 6.39
CA PRO A 137 -20.19 9.18 6.98
C PRO A 137 -21.56 8.52 6.86
N THR A 138 -21.64 7.44 6.18
CA THR A 138 -22.90 6.79 5.96
C THR A 138 -23.14 5.72 6.94
N ARG A 139 -23.04 5.95 8.05
CA ARG A 139 -23.35 4.87 8.91
C ARG A 139 -24.75 4.88 9.32
#